data_8edc076e4fb2ba63847a36fdcc0a46d1
#
_entry.id   8edc076e4fb2ba63847a36fdcc0a46d1
#
_cell.length_a   1.000
_cell.length_b   1.000
_cell.length_c   1.000
_cell.angle_alpha   90.00
_cell.angle_beta   90.00
_cell.angle_gamma   90.00
#
_symmetry.space_group_name_H-M   'P 1'
#
loop_
_entity.id
_entity.type
_entity.pdbx_description
1 polymer ?
#
loop_
_entity_poly.entity_id
_entity_poly.type
_entity_poly.pdbx_seq_one_letter_code
_entity_poly.pdbx_strand_id
1 'polypeptide(L)'
;QARYIRGASGDKPYTLGKYESTRTRAAIAELAANGGVPMGFYTRFTDPGARKVITQYYQFIQRHDAIYRRNRSHAEAVLLFPRKSVHAGDVGPVEAFRQTGRALLDRHVLFDILPDDLAAADRLSGYSKVYKAGDGAQEGQAKFSAPPTVRVSASRPATGDALHFHLVNYNRTEPSQPKSPGGGIQDEKPISVSEFRCAVPIPAGNRLKGVRFFTPEKKNPVEVAGDVRETGMVYFTIPEFLVYAVVELSLQPGSRDAP
;
A
#
# COMPACT_ATOMS: atom_id res chain seq x y z
N GLN A 1 -3.40 -9.11 -5.31
CA GLN A 1 -4.79 -9.15 -5.78
C GLN A 1 -5.43 -7.76 -5.74
N ALA A 2 -5.37 -7.01 -4.62
CA ALA A 2 -5.96 -5.68 -4.48
C ALA A 2 -5.48 -4.68 -5.54
N ARG A 3 -4.17 -4.57 -5.78
CA ARG A 3 -3.59 -3.71 -6.82
C ARG A 3 -4.10 -4.05 -8.22
N TYR A 4 -4.25 -5.36 -8.53
CA TYR A 4 -4.78 -5.79 -9.82
C TYR A 4 -6.23 -5.36 -10.01
N ILE A 5 -7.08 -5.56 -8.99
CA ILE A 5 -8.50 -5.17 -9.07
C ILE A 5 -8.62 -3.67 -9.28
N ARG A 6 -7.87 -2.86 -8.53
CA ARG A 6 -7.84 -1.40 -8.71
C ARG A 6 -7.46 -1.01 -10.13
N GLY A 7 -6.35 -1.54 -10.65
CA GLY A 7 -5.89 -1.24 -11.99
C GLY A 7 -6.85 -1.69 -13.09
N ALA A 8 -7.45 -2.88 -12.96
CA ALA A 8 -8.42 -3.39 -13.92
C ALA A 8 -9.73 -2.60 -13.91
N SER A 9 -10.14 -2.07 -12.74
CA SER A 9 -11.44 -1.43 -12.54
C SER A 9 -11.41 0.10 -12.71
N GLY A 10 -10.23 0.71 -12.89
CA GLY A 10 -10.10 2.16 -13.08
C GLY A 10 -10.56 2.97 -11.88
N ASP A 11 -10.03 2.68 -10.69
CA ASP A 11 -10.33 3.35 -9.41
C ASP A 11 -11.80 3.22 -8.93
N LYS A 12 -12.59 2.31 -9.52
CA LYS A 12 -13.92 2.01 -9.00
C LYS A 12 -13.85 1.40 -7.61
N PRO A 13 -14.76 1.75 -6.69
CA PRO A 13 -14.83 1.11 -5.39
C PRO A 13 -14.97 -0.41 -5.50
N TYR A 14 -14.20 -1.14 -4.72
CA TYR A 14 -14.26 -2.60 -4.66
C TYR A 14 -14.06 -3.09 -3.23
N THR A 15 -14.53 -4.29 -2.94
CA THR A 15 -14.26 -4.99 -1.69
C THR A 15 -13.79 -6.41 -1.96
N LEU A 16 -13.18 -7.02 -0.96
CA LEU A 16 -12.83 -8.43 -0.94
C LEU A 16 -13.43 -9.08 0.29
N GLY A 17 -13.76 -10.38 0.18
CA GLY A 17 -14.24 -11.15 1.30
C GLY A 17 -13.16 -12.04 1.91
N LYS A 18 -13.22 -12.26 3.22
CA LYS A 18 -12.31 -13.11 3.97
C LYS A 18 -12.97 -13.73 5.20
N TYR A 19 -12.39 -14.82 5.71
CA TYR A 19 -12.79 -15.37 7.01
C TYR A 19 -12.20 -14.54 8.16
N GLU A 20 -12.97 -14.31 9.20
CA GLU A 20 -12.62 -13.45 10.33
C GLU A 20 -11.36 -13.88 11.09
N SER A 21 -11.12 -15.19 11.16
CA SER A 21 -10.01 -15.78 11.92
C SER A 21 -8.67 -15.81 11.16
N THR A 22 -8.62 -15.29 9.92
CA THR A 22 -7.44 -15.44 9.07
C THR A 22 -6.77 -14.11 8.78
N ARG A 23 -5.67 -13.81 9.46
CA ARG A 23 -4.83 -12.62 9.18
C ARG A 23 -5.65 -11.34 9.03
N THR A 24 -6.57 -11.12 9.92
CA THR A 24 -7.60 -10.08 9.84
C THR A 24 -6.99 -8.68 9.69
N ARG A 25 -5.96 -8.35 10.49
CA ARG A 25 -5.28 -7.05 10.42
C ARG A 25 -4.68 -6.81 9.02
N ALA A 26 -3.89 -7.76 8.55
CA ALA A 26 -3.22 -7.64 7.24
C ALA A 26 -4.24 -7.59 6.10
N ALA A 27 -5.33 -8.33 6.19
CA ALA A 27 -6.38 -8.34 5.18
C ALA A 27 -7.09 -6.98 5.06
N ILE A 28 -7.47 -6.37 6.19
CA ILE A 28 -8.08 -5.03 6.22
C ILE A 28 -7.08 -3.98 5.74
N ALA A 29 -5.84 -4.04 6.25
CA ALA A 29 -4.78 -3.11 5.91
C ALA A 29 -4.44 -3.13 4.41
N GLU A 30 -4.27 -4.32 3.82
CA GLU A 30 -3.96 -4.44 2.38
C GLU A 30 -5.06 -3.86 1.51
N LEU A 31 -6.33 -4.11 1.87
CA LEU A 31 -7.46 -3.59 1.13
C LEU A 31 -7.49 -2.05 1.21
N ALA A 32 -7.41 -1.48 2.41
CA ALA A 32 -7.39 -0.05 2.62
C ALA A 32 -6.19 0.64 1.95
N ALA A 33 -4.99 0.05 2.06
CA ALA A 33 -3.76 0.56 1.45
C ALA A 33 -3.80 0.59 -0.08
N ASN A 34 -4.70 -0.15 -0.71
CA ASN A 34 -4.82 -0.23 -2.16
C ASN A 34 -6.16 0.32 -2.69
N GLY A 35 -6.85 1.17 -1.93
CA GLY A 35 -8.04 1.88 -2.38
C GLY A 35 -9.34 1.07 -2.36
N GLY A 36 -9.36 -0.08 -1.67
CA GLY A 36 -10.60 -0.84 -1.45
C GLY A 36 -11.46 -0.23 -0.36
N VAL A 37 -12.74 -0.62 -0.35
CA VAL A 37 -13.69 -0.29 0.72
C VAL A 37 -13.65 -1.36 1.83
N PRO A 38 -14.31 -1.17 2.97
CA PRO A 38 -14.28 -2.13 4.07
C PRO A 38 -14.48 -3.57 3.63
N MET A 39 -13.64 -4.46 4.17
CA MET A 39 -13.63 -5.88 3.83
C MET A 39 -14.90 -6.57 4.30
N GLY A 40 -15.47 -7.42 3.46
CA GLY A 40 -16.53 -8.35 3.87
C GLY A 40 -15.92 -9.58 4.57
N PHE A 41 -16.60 -10.08 5.62
CA PHE A 41 -16.21 -11.30 6.31
C PHE A 41 -17.27 -12.38 6.13
N TYR A 42 -16.86 -13.56 5.68
CA TYR A 42 -17.73 -14.74 5.52
C TYR A 42 -17.82 -15.55 6.82
N THR A 43 -18.47 -14.95 7.86
CA THR A 43 -18.47 -15.55 9.18
C THR A 43 -19.59 -14.98 10.06
N ARG A 44 -19.85 -15.66 11.17
CA ARG A 44 -20.83 -15.23 12.19
C ARG A 44 -20.20 -14.35 13.27
N PHE A 45 -18.95 -13.97 13.15
CA PHE A 45 -18.22 -13.20 14.15
C PHE A 45 -18.22 -13.87 15.53
N THR A 46 -17.97 -15.17 15.57
CA THR A 46 -17.96 -15.96 16.80
C THR A 46 -16.66 -15.84 17.59
N ASP A 47 -15.55 -15.40 16.93
CA ASP A 47 -14.26 -15.16 17.56
C ASP A 47 -14.21 -13.74 18.18
N PRO A 48 -14.21 -13.60 19.53
CA PRO A 48 -14.17 -12.30 20.19
C PRO A 48 -12.87 -11.51 19.90
N GLY A 49 -11.76 -12.21 19.74
CA GLY A 49 -10.46 -11.60 19.43
C GLY A 49 -10.46 -10.97 18.05
N ALA A 50 -10.92 -11.73 17.03
CA ALA A 50 -11.06 -11.21 15.68
C ALA A 50 -12.04 -10.04 15.60
N ARG A 51 -13.18 -10.12 16.31
CA ARG A 51 -14.15 -9.03 16.37
C ARG A 51 -13.56 -7.75 16.95
N LYS A 52 -12.79 -7.85 18.04
CA LYS A 52 -12.10 -6.70 18.63
C LYS A 52 -11.15 -6.03 17.61
N VAL A 53 -10.36 -6.83 16.91
CA VAL A 53 -9.41 -6.35 15.88
C VAL A 53 -10.14 -5.70 14.72
N ILE A 54 -11.19 -6.32 14.18
CA ILE A 54 -12.01 -5.76 13.09
C ILE A 54 -12.57 -4.40 13.50
N THR A 55 -13.14 -4.31 14.69
CA THR A 55 -13.69 -3.05 15.22
C THR A 55 -12.62 -1.97 15.33
N GLN A 56 -11.44 -2.30 15.88
CA GLN A 56 -10.32 -1.36 16.01
C GLN A 56 -9.88 -0.78 14.66
N TYR A 57 -9.69 -1.65 13.66
CA TYR A 57 -9.23 -1.24 12.34
C TYR A 57 -10.30 -0.45 11.57
N TYR A 58 -11.57 -0.84 11.70
CA TYR A 58 -12.66 -0.08 11.06
C TYR A 58 -12.88 1.28 11.70
N GLN A 59 -12.79 1.38 13.02
CA GLN A 59 -12.83 2.67 13.72
C GLN A 59 -11.65 3.57 13.34
N PHE A 60 -10.46 2.98 13.11
CA PHE A 60 -9.32 3.72 12.60
C PHE A 60 -9.60 4.28 11.20
N ILE A 61 -10.05 3.46 10.25
CA ILE A 61 -10.39 3.89 8.88
C ILE A 61 -11.49 4.97 8.92
N GLN A 62 -12.54 4.78 9.72
CA GLN A 62 -13.62 5.75 9.87
C GLN A 62 -13.13 7.09 10.43
N ARG A 63 -12.29 7.05 11.46
CA ARG A 63 -11.73 8.26 12.10
C ARG A 63 -10.85 9.06 11.15
N HIS A 64 -10.15 8.39 10.27
CA HIS A 64 -9.21 8.97 9.32
C HIS A 64 -9.72 8.86 7.87
N ASP A 65 -11.03 8.99 7.67
CA ASP A 65 -11.70 8.82 6.38
C ASP A 65 -11.07 9.66 5.24
N ALA A 66 -10.58 10.86 5.53
CA ALA A 66 -9.92 11.72 4.56
C ALA A 66 -8.67 11.08 3.90
N ILE A 67 -7.99 10.16 4.61
CA ILE A 67 -6.84 9.41 4.07
C ILE A 67 -7.25 8.44 2.96
N TYR A 68 -8.52 8.02 2.94
CA TYR A 68 -9.01 6.94 2.06
C TYR A 68 -9.96 7.44 0.99
N ARG A 69 -10.80 8.42 1.34
CA ARG A 69 -11.89 8.86 0.47
C ARG A 69 -11.36 9.69 -0.69
N ARG A 70 -11.77 9.31 -1.92
CA ARG A 70 -11.43 10.02 -3.16
C ARG A 70 -9.94 10.15 -3.44
N ASN A 71 -9.12 9.26 -2.89
CA ASN A 71 -7.71 9.22 -3.17
C ASN A 71 -7.42 8.37 -4.41
N ARG A 72 -6.47 8.84 -5.23
CA ARG A 72 -5.96 8.11 -6.40
C ARG A 72 -4.61 7.50 -6.07
N SER A 73 -4.22 6.46 -6.80
CA SER A 73 -2.88 5.93 -6.72
C SER A 73 -1.84 7.00 -7.02
N HIS A 74 -0.75 6.98 -6.24
CA HIS A 74 0.45 7.76 -6.49
C HIS A 74 1.62 6.80 -6.69
N ALA A 75 1.56 6.00 -7.75
CA ALA A 75 2.61 5.07 -8.13
C ALA A 75 3.53 5.70 -9.17
N GLU A 76 4.82 5.44 -9.07
CA GLU A 76 5.85 5.86 -10.04
C GLU A 76 6.01 4.87 -11.19
N ALA A 77 5.58 3.63 -10.99
CA ALA A 77 5.71 2.55 -11.97
C ALA A 77 4.41 1.77 -12.14
N VAL A 78 4.32 1.02 -13.22
CA VAL A 78 3.25 0.06 -13.47
C VAL A 78 3.83 -1.28 -13.90
N LEU A 79 3.31 -2.38 -13.34
CA LEU A 79 3.60 -3.75 -13.76
C LEU A 79 2.43 -4.31 -14.58
N LEU A 80 2.69 -4.72 -15.81
CA LEU A 80 1.66 -5.26 -16.69
C LEU A 80 1.40 -6.74 -16.35
N PHE A 81 0.15 -7.05 -16.04
CA PHE A 81 -0.32 -8.43 -15.90
C PHE A 81 -0.60 -9.02 -17.28
N PRO A 82 -0.06 -10.20 -17.64
CA PRO A 82 -0.17 -10.80 -18.98
C PRO A 82 -1.57 -11.41 -19.22
N ARG A 83 -2.62 -10.59 -19.16
CA ARG A 83 -4.00 -11.06 -19.28
C ARG A 83 -4.34 -11.58 -20.66
N LYS A 84 -3.74 -11.02 -21.71
CA LYS A 84 -3.92 -11.52 -23.10
C LYS A 84 -3.47 -12.97 -23.23
N SER A 85 -2.27 -13.30 -22.71
CA SER A 85 -1.75 -14.67 -22.72
C SER A 85 -2.66 -15.61 -21.92
N VAL A 86 -3.06 -15.18 -20.71
CA VAL A 86 -3.94 -15.98 -19.85
C VAL A 86 -5.29 -16.25 -20.52
N HIS A 87 -5.91 -15.28 -21.19
CA HIS A 87 -7.15 -15.47 -21.94
C HIS A 87 -6.95 -16.38 -23.18
N ALA A 88 -5.77 -16.43 -23.74
CA ALA A 88 -5.42 -17.37 -24.81
C ALA A 88 -5.06 -18.78 -24.30
N GLY A 89 -5.17 -19.04 -22.98
CA GLY A 89 -4.85 -20.33 -22.36
C GLY A 89 -3.37 -20.48 -21.97
N ASP A 90 -2.50 -19.50 -22.23
CA ASP A 90 -1.10 -19.51 -21.84
C ASP A 90 -0.90 -18.85 -20.48
N VAL A 91 -0.64 -19.66 -19.46
CA VAL A 91 -0.33 -19.21 -18.09
C VAL A 91 1.17 -19.11 -17.80
N GLY A 92 2.03 -19.47 -18.74
CA GLY A 92 3.49 -19.45 -18.59
C GLY A 92 4.04 -18.10 -18.09
N PRO A 93 3.61 -16.95 -18.64
CA PRO A 93 4.10 -15.64 -18.21
C PRO A 93 3.69 -15.22 -16.80
N VAL A 94 2.73 -15.92 -16.15
CA VAL A 94 2.22 -15.56 -14.82
C VAL A 94 3.30 -15.72 -13.74
N GLU A 95 4.16 -16.73 -13.84
CA GLU A 95 5.23 -16.92 -12.87
C GLU A 95 6.30 -15.82 -12.99
N ALA A 96 6.70 -15.47 -14.19
CA ALA A 96 7.62 -14.35 -14.43
C ALA A 96 7.03 -13.02 -13.93
N PHE A 97 5.73 -12.78 -14.13
CA PHE A 97 5.02 -11.64 -13.55
C PHE A 97 5.09 -11.63 -12.03
N ARG A 98 4.88 -12.78 -11.37
CA ARG A 98 4.97 -12.90 -9.91
C ARG A 98 6.37 -12.60 -9.39
N GLN A 99 7.40 -13.08 -10.08
CA GLN A 99 8.80 -12.85 -9.72
C GLN A 99 9.16 -11.35 -9.84
N THR A 100 8.81 -10.70 -10.97
CA THR A 100 8.99 -9.26 -11.13
C THR A 100 8.23 -8.48 -10.06
N GLY A 101 6.96 -8.82 -9.81
CA GLY A 101 6.14 -8.17 -8.81
C GLY A 101 6.70 -8.32 -7.39
N ARG A 102 7.23 -9.50 -7.03
CA ARG A 102 7.91 -9.73 -5.75
C ARG A 102 9.16 -8.88 -5.63
N ALA A 103 9.99 -8.83 -6.66
CA ALA A 103 11.21 -8.02 -6.67
C ALA A 103 10.91 -6.52 -6.51
N LEU A 104 9.85 -6.00 -7.12
CA LEU A 104 9.39 -4.63 -6.93
C LEU A 104 8.90 -4.38 -5.49
N LEU A 105 8.14 -5.33 -4.91
CA LEU A 105 7.69 -5.26 -3.53
C LEU A 105 8.86 -5.28 -2.54
N ASP A 106 9.86 -6.12 -2.76
CA ASP A 106 11.02 -6.26 -1.88
C ASP A 106 11.94 -5.02 -1.91
N ARG A 107 11.92 -4.26 -3.01
CA ARG A 107 12.58 -2.96 -3.16
C ARG A 107 11.70 -1.77 -2.77
N HIS A 108 10.49 -2.02 -2.28
CA HIS A 108 9.52 -0.98 -1.91
C HIS A 108 9.18 0.02 -3.04
N VAL A 109 9.28 -0.42 -4.29
CA VAL A 109 8.89 0.42 -5.44
C VAL A 109 7.40 0.71 -5.38
N LEU A 110 7.03 1.97 -5.58
CA LEU A 110 5.63 2.37 -5.65
C LEU A 110 5.08 2.03 -7.05
N PHE A 111 4.35 0.94 -7.17
CA PHE A 111 3.83 0.49 -8.46
C PHE A 111 2.37 0.07 -8.42
N ASP A 112 1.70 0.27 -9.53
CA ASP A 112 0.37 -0.27 -9.82
C ASP A 112 0.47 -1.55 -10.66
N ILE A 113 -0.61 -2.31 -10.73
CA ILE A 113 -0.75 -3.45 -11.66
C ILE A 113 -1.86 -3.12 -12.63
N LEU A 114 -1.57 -3.23 -13.93
CA LEU A 114 -2.53 -3.02 -15.00
C LEU A 114 -2.56 -4.23 -15.92
N PRO A 115 -3.76 -4.77 -16.29
CA PRO A 115 -3.86 -5.75 -17.36
C PRO A 115 -3.28 -5.21 -18.68
N ASP A 116 -2.49 -6.02 -19.38
CA ASP A 116 -1.78 -5.61 -20.61
C ASP A 116 -2.70 -5.24 -21.77
N ASP A 117 -3.91 -5.76 -21.80
CA ASP A 117 -4.96 -5.42 -22.78
C ASP A 117 -5.68 -4.10 -22.44
N LEU A 118 -5.47 -3.53 -21.25
CA LEU A 118 -5.95 -2.21 -20.85
C LEU A 118 -4.83 -1.15 -20.82
N ALA A 119 -3.63 -1.51 -21.25
CA ALA A 119 -2.44 -0.66 -21.20
C ALA A 119 -2.39 0.29 -22.41
N ALA A 120 -3.39 1.15 -22.57
CA ALA A 120 -3.39 2.21 -23.56
C ALA A 120 -2.42 3.35 -23.19
N ALA A 121 -1.95 4.12 -24.16
CA ALA A 121 -0.93 5.15 -23.97
C ALA A 121 -1.33 6.21 -22.93
N ASP A 122 -2.59 6.63 -22.92
CA ASP A 122 -3.15 7.58 -21.95
C ASP A 122 -3.10 7.04 -20.51
N ARG A 123 -3.32 5.74 -20.33
CA ARG A 123 -3.22 5.08 -19.01
C ARG A 123 -1.79 4.87 -18.55
N LEU A 124 -0.82 4.84 -19.46
CA LEU A 124 0.60 4.63 -19.15
C LEU A 124 1.36 5.95 -18.95
N SER A 125 0.87 7.06 -19.48
CA SER A 125 1.57 8.35 -19.51
C SER A 125 1.93 8.93 -18.14
N GLY A 126 1.21 8.51 -17.09
CA GLY A 126 1.47 8.95 -15.71
C GLY A 126 2.60 8.20 -14.99
N TYR A 127 3.13 7.11 -15.58
CA TYR A 127 4.16 6.30 -14.94
C TYR A 127 5.53 6.58 -15.57
N SER A 128 6.54 6.74 -14.72
CA SER A 128 7.93 6.90 -15.16
C SER A 128 8.53 5.59 -15.69
N LYS A 129 7.98 4.44 -15.28
CA LYS A 129 8.46 3.12 -15.67
C LYS A 129 7.31 2.13 -15.90
N VAL A 130 7.38 1.40 -17.00
CA VAL A 130 6.48 0.28 -17.32
C VAL A 130 7.29 -1.01 -17.25
N TYR A 131 6.85 -1.95 -16.42
CA TYR A 131 7.43 -3.29 -16.27
C TYR A 131 6.53 -4.33 -16.93
N LYS A 132 7.16 -5.30 -17.59
CA LYS A 132 6.53 -6.53 -18.11
C LYS A 132 6.96 -7.74 -17.27
N ALA A 133 6.28 -8.84 -17.45
CA ALA A 133 6.68 -10.12 -16.88
C ALA A 133 8.13 -10.48 -17.33
N GLY A 134 9.00 -10.75 -16.36
CA GLY A 134 10.42 -11.06 -16.58
C GLY A 134 11.37 -9.87 -16.53
N ASP A 135 10.87 -8.63 -16.46
CA ASP A 135 11.75 -7.46 -16.31
C ASP A 135 12.43 -7.43 -14.94
N GLY A 136 13.71 -7.02 -14.93
CA GLY A 136 14.45 -6.78 -13.70
C GLY A 136 13.94 -5.53 -12.96
N ALA A 137 13.64 -5.68 -11.66
CA ALA A 137 13.21 -4.56 -10.83
C ALA A 137 14.36 -3.57 -10.59
N GLN A 138 14.09 -2.29 -10.80
CA GLN A 138 14.97 -1.17 -10.48
C GLN A 138 14.54 -0.50 -9.18
N GLU A 139 15.42 0.30 -8.60
CA GLU A 139 15.10 1.15 -7.46
C GLU A 139 14.08 2.23 -7.85
N GLY A 140 13.09 2.47 -6.97
CA GLY A 140 12.16 3.58 -7.12
C GLY A 140 12.78 4.93 -6.74
N GLN A 141 12.05 6.01 -6.98
CA GLN A 141 12.45 7.36 -6.51
C GLN A 141 12.27 7.47 -5.00
N ALA A 142 11.15 6.98 -4.47
CA ALA A 142 10.93 6.88 -3.03
C ALA A 142 11.76 5.74 -2.44
N LYS A 143 12.43 5.98 -1.32
CA LYS A 143 13.31 5.03 -0.63
C LYS A 143 12.77 4.73 0.77
N PHE A 144 12.69 3.45 1.10
CA PHE A 144 12.24 2.96 2.40
C PHE A 144 13.24 1.92 2.90
N SER A 145 13.98 2.24 3.98
CA SER A 145 14.93 1.29 4.60
C SER A 145 14.19 0.25 5.46
N ALA A 146 13.06 -0.21 4.98
CA ALA A 146 12.21 -1.18 5.66
C ALA A 146 12.64 -2.63 5.33
N PRO A 147 12.34 -3.60 6.20
CA PRO A 147 12.51 -5.01 5.86
C PRO A 147 11.54 -5.43 4.73
N PRO A 148 11.89 -6.48 3.94
CA PRO A 148 11.03 -6.94 2.84
C PRO A 148 9.62 -7.39 3.26
N THR A 149 9.39 -7.62 4.54
CA THR A 149 8.06 -7.92 5.09
C THR A 149 7.12 -6.73 5.10
N VAL A 150 7.61 -5.51 4.96
CA VAL A 150 6.80 -4.30 4.83
C VAL A 150 6.49 -4.06 3.35
N ARG A 151 5.23 -3.86 3.02
CA ARG A 151 4.77 -3.50 1.67
C ARG A 151 4.28 -2.07 1.68
N VAL A 152 4.71 -1.30 0.68
CA VAL A 152 4.41 0.12 0.59
C VAL A 152 3.52 0.39 -0.62
N SER A 153 2.52 1.23 -0.45
CA SER A 153 1.76 1.85 -1.54
C SER A 153 1.57 3.33 -1.23
N ALA A 154 1.27 4.12 -2.24
CA ALA A 154 1.02 5.54 -2.05
C ALA A 154 -0.29 5.97 -2.70
N SER A 155 -0.92 6.97 -2.11
CA SER A 155 -2.12 7.60 -2.64
C SER A 155 -2.06 9.13 -2.48
N ARG A 156 -2.82 9.82 -3.30
CA ARG A 156 -2.92 11.29 -3.29
C ARG A 156 -4.38 11.71 -3.39
N PRO A 157 -4.88 12.62 -2.54
CA PRO A 157 -6.20 13.20 -2.69
C PRO A 157 -6.29 14.06 -3.96
N ALA A 158 -7.50 14.20 -4.50
CA ALA A 158 -7.74 15.00 -5.70
C ALA A 158 -7.36 16.49 -5.51
N THR A 159 -7.40 16.99 -4.28
CA THR A 159 -6.94 18.35 -3.89
C THR A 159 -5.43 18.53 -4.07
N GLY A 160 -4.67 17.44 -4.02
CA GLY A 160 -3.23 17.45 -4.20
C GLY A 160 -2.43 18.01 -3.02
N ASP A 161 -3.08 18.30 -1.89
CA ASP A 161 -2.52 18.91 -0.69
C ASP A 161 -1.89 17.90 0.30
N ALA A 162 -1.86 16.62 -0.06
CA ALA A 162 -1.19 15.58 0.71
C ALA A 162 -0.66 14.45 -0.16
N LEU A 163 0.29 13.68 0.40
CA LEU A 163 0.65 12.33 -0.02
C LEU A 163 0.46 11.38 1.16
N HIS A 164 -0.13 10.24 0.91
CA HIS A 164 -0.30 9.19 1.91
C HIS A 164 0.49 7.94 1.51
N PHE A 165 1.45 7.54 2.35
CA PHE A 165 2.18 6.28 2.20
C PHE A 165 1.58 5.26 3.15
N HIS A 166 1.03 4.20 2.60
CA HIS A 166 0.44 3.10 3.34
C HIS A 166 1.46 1.99 3.49
N LEU A 167 1.68 1.56 4.71
CA LEU A 167 2.67 0.56 5.11
C LEU A 167 1.95 -0.64 5.69
N VAL A 168 2.11 -1.80 5.09
CA VAL A 168 1.53 -3.05 5.58
C VAL A 168 2.67 -4.01 5.94
N ASN A 169 2.80 -4.31 7.22
CA ASN A 169 3.79 -5.24 7.74
C ASN A 169 3.20 -6.66 7.79
N TYR A 170 3.85 -7.58 7.10
CA TYR A 170 3.48 -9.01 7.05
C TYR A 170 4.30 -9.87 8.01
N ASN A 171 5.19 -9.26 8.81
CA ASN A 171 6.01 -9.98 9.78
C ASN A 171 5.15 -10.57 10.90
N ARG A 172 5.28 -11.86 11.16
CA ARG A 172 4.50 -12.61 12.13
C ARG A 172 5.13 -13.95 12.46
N THR A 173 4.74 -14.54 13.58
CA THR A 173 4.97 -15.97 13.79
C THR A 173 3.97 -16.76 12.97
N GLU A 174 4.45 -17.81 12.33
CA GLU A 174 3.57 -18.78 11.66
C GLU A 174 3.27 -19.95 12.61
N PRO A 175 2.05 -20.51 12.58
CA PRO A 175 1.74 -21.71 13.37
C PRO A 175 2.58 -22.90 12.88
N SER A 176 2.96 -23.78 13.81
CA SER A 176 3.76 -24.98 13.51
C SER A 176 3.06 -25.95 12.54
N GLN A 177 1.75 -25.91 12.49
CA GLN A 177 0.94 -26.68 11.54
C GLN A 177 0.01 -25.73 10.77
N PRO A 178 0.26 -25.48 9.47
CA PRO A 178 -0.64 -24.68 8.66
C PRO A 178 -2.01 -25.37 8.58
N LYS A 179 -3.07 -24.64 8.91
CA LYS A 179 -4.45 -25.10 8.73
C LYS A 179 -4.83 -25.06 7.25
N SER A 180 -5.78 -25.90 6.88
CA SER A 180 -6.36 -25.90 5.53
C SER A 180 -6.93 -24.53 5.16
N PRO A 181 -6.97 -24.18 3.86
CA PRO A 181 -7.58 -22.95 3.42
C PRO A 181 -9.00 -22.77 3.99
N GLY A 182 -9.28 -21.61 4.56
CA GLY A 182 -10.56 -21.29 5.21
C GLY A 182 -10.66 -21.71 6.68
N GLY A 183 -9.71 -22.49 7.22
CA GLY A 183 -9.70 -22.91 8.63
C GLY A 183 -9.19 -21.83 9.60
N GLY A 184 -8.70 -20.73 9.08
CA GLY A 184 -8.10 -19.67 9.87
C GLY A 184 -6.71 -20.01 10.42
N ILE A 185 -5.96 -18.99 10.81
CA ILE A 185 -4.68 -19.12 11.53
C ILE A 185 -4.88 -18.45 12.89
N GLN A 186 -5.30 -19.23 13.89
CA GLN A 186 -5.61 -18.71 15.22
C GLN A 186 -4.35 -18.32 16.01
N ASP A 187 -3.24 -19.00 15.71
CA ASP A 187 -1.97 -18.83 16.43
C ASP A 187 -1.06 -17.77 15.80
N GLU A 188 -1.48 -17.16 14.70
CA GLU A 188 -0.72 -16.12 14.03
C GLU A 188 -0.58 -14.89 14.94
N LYS A 189 0.65 -14.55 15.27
CA LYS A 189 0.94 -13.36 16.06
C LYS A 189 1.77 -12.40 15.20
N PRO A 190 1.26 -11.18 14.93
CA PRO A 190 2.05 -10.18 14.24
C PRO A 190 3.24 -9.75 15.11
N ILE A 191 4.36 -9.51 14.45
CA ILE A 191 5.59 -8.98 15.05
C ILE A 191 5.76 -7.56 14.53
N SER A 192 5.90 -6.58 15.43
CA SER A 192 6.11 -5.19 15.04
C SER A 192 7.38 -5.02 14.21
N VAL A 193 7.36 -4.03 13.36
CA VAL A 193 8.56 -3.56 12.68
C VAL A 193 9.13 -2.37 13.47
N SER A 194 10.43 -2.40 13.71
CA SER A 194 11.15 -1.30 14.33
C SER A 194 11.15 -0.05 13.44
N GLU A 195 11.50 1.09 13.99
CA GLU A 195 11.65 2.32 13.22
C GLU A 195 12.64 2.17 12.06
N PHE A 196 12.37 2.86 10.96
CA PHE A 196 13.25 2.89 9.79
C PHE A 196 13.16 4.22 9.04
N ARG A 197 14.23 4.53 8.29
CA ARG A 197 14.35 5.78 7.54
C ARG A 197 13.67 5.71 6.19
N CYS A 198 13.13 6.86 5.77
CA CYS A 198 12.55 7.06 4.45
C CYS A 198 13.11 8.32 3.81
N ALA A 199 13.17 8.31 2.48
CA ALA A 199 13.42 9.48 1.66
C ALA A 199 12.44 9.45 0.48
N VAL A 200 11.57 10.46 0.37
CA VAL A 200 10.55 10.52 -0.66
C VAL A 200 10.54 11.86 -1.38
N PRO A 201 10.31 11.90 -2.69
CA PRO A 201 10.26 13.16 -3.42
C PRO A 201 9.01 13.97 -3.05
N ILE A 202 9.17 15.27 -2.90
CA ILE A 202 8.06 16.21 -2.84
C ILE A 202 7.62 16.49 -4.29
N PRO A 203 6.33 16.38 -4.62
CA PRO A 203 5.85 16.68 -5.96
C PRO A 203 6.19 18.11 -6.38
N ALA A 204 6.60 18.29 -7.64
CA ALA A 204 6.96 19.59 -8.19
C ALA A 204 5.88 20.66 -7.92
N GLY A 205 6.30 21.87 -7.60
CA GLY A 205 5.41 22.99 -7.27
C GLY A 205 4.78 22.91 -5.87
N ASN A 206 5.22 21.99 -5.01
CA ASN A 206 4.75 21.87 -3.63
C ASN A 206 5.91 22.06 -2.64
N ARG A 207 5.56 22.44 -1.40
CA ARG A 207 6.43 22.45 -0.23
C ARG A 207 5.83 21.58 0.86
N LEU A 208 6.69 20.98 1.66
CA LEU A 208 6.27 20.21 2.85
C LEU A 208 5.74 21.18 3.91
N LYS A 209 4.55 20.89 4.44
CA LYS A 209 3.97 21.56 5.60
C LYS A 209 4.24 20.76 6.89
N GLY A 210 4.20 19.44 6.83
CA GLY A 210 4.43 18.56 7.96
C GLY A 210 4.33 17.10 7.59
N VAL A 211 4.80 16.24 8.49
CA VAL A 211 4.72 14.78 8.37
C VAL A 211 3.98 14.22 9.57
N ARG A 212 2.95 13.42 9.33
CA ARG A 212 2.16 12.78 10.39
C ARG A 212 2.12 11.27 10.20
N PHE A 213 2.23 10.57 11.30
CA PHE A 213 2.17 9.11 11.36
C PHE A 213 0.89 8.64 12.05
N PHE A 214 0.22 7.67 11.46
CA PHE A 214 -1.05 7.09 11.92
C PHE A 214 -0.93 5.58 12.00
N THR A 215 -1.47 4.96 13.05
CA THR A 215 -1.59 3.49 13.17
C THR A 215 -2.84 3.13 13.96
N PRO A 216 -3.50 1.98 13.69
CA PRO A 216 -4.65 1.54 14.47
C PRO A 216 -4.38 1.37 15.97
N GLU A 217 -3.12 1.15 16.33
CA GLU A 217 -2.69 0.95 17.72
C GLU A 217 -2.61 2.26 18.52
N LYS A 218 -2.66 3.44 17.86
CA LYS A 218 -2.63 4.76 18.50
C LYS A 218 -3.91 5.54 18.19
N LYS A 219 -4.47 6.20 19.23
CA LYS A 219 -5.69 7.00 19.06
C LYS A 219 -5.44 8.26 18.23
N ASN A 220 -4.34 8.94 18.51
CA ASN A 220 -3.97 10.20 17.89
C ASN A 220 -2.79 10.01 16.94
N PRO A 221 -2.71 10.78 15.84
CA PRO A 221 -1.53 10.81 15.01
C PRO A 221 -0.32 11.34 15.78
N VAL A 222 0.86 10.95 15.30
CA VAL A 222 2.15 11.38 15.84
C VAL A 222 2.81 12.29 14.81
N GLU A 223 3.22 13.49 15.23
CA GLU A 223 4.03 14.35 14.39
C GLU A 223 5.44 13.75 14.25
N VAL A 224 5.95 13.75 13.02
CA VAL A 224 7.26 13.21 12.67
C VAL A 224 8.11 14.34 12.10
N ALA A 225 9.35 14.46 12.55
CA ALA A 225 10.28 15.45 11.99
C ALA A 225 10.60 15.08 10.54
N GLY A 226 10.41 16.02 9.62
CA GLY A 226 10.77 15.91 8.21
C GLY A 226 11.90 16.88 7.88
N ASP A 227 13.00 16.36 7.33
CA ASP A 227 14.16 17.15 6.86
C ASP A 227 14.08 17.25 5.32
N VAL A 228 13.83 18.45 4.81
CA VAL A 228 13.77 18.73 3.37
C VAL A 228 15.14 19.19 2.88
N ARG A 229 15.69 18.48 1.90
CA ARG A 229 16.98 18.80 1.30
C ARG A 229 16.81 19.46 -0.08
N GLU A 230 17.85 20.14 -0.54
CA GLU A 230 17.91 20.85 -1.82
C GLU A 230 17.48 20.01 -3.04
N THR A 231 17.63 18.69 -2.96
CA THR A 231 17.19 17.73 -3.98
C THR A 231 15.67 17.61 -4.13
N GLY A 232 14.88 18.34 -3.32
CA GLY A 232 13.42 18.18 -3.27
C GLY A 232 12.94 16.90 -2.59
N MET A 233 13.85 16.22 -1.88
CA MET A 233 13.55 15.02 -1.10
C MET A 233 13.26 15.39 0.36
N VAL A 234 12.26 14.78 0.94
CA VAL A 234 12.04 14.82 2.40
C VAL A 234 12.51 13.51 3.04
N TYR A 235 13.30 13.66 4.09
CA TYR A 235 13.83 12.56 4.91
C TYR A 235 13.11 12.53 6.25
N PHE A 236 12.66 11.38 6.67
CA PHE A 236 12.00 11.17 7.96
C PHE A 236 12.16 9.74 8.44
N THR A 237 11.89 9.52 9.72
CA THR A 237 11.92 8.18 10.34
C THR A 237 10.49 7.76 10.67
N ILE A 238 10.09 6.60 10.16
CA ILE A 238 8.80 5.98 10.49
C ILE A 238 8.93 5.31 11.86
N PRO A 239 8.05 5.63 12.84
CA PRO A 239 8.03 4.98 14.13
C PRO A 239 7.65 3.50 14.05
N GLU A 240 7.93 2.76 15.11
CA GLU A 240 7.47 1.37 15.25
C GLU A 240 5.95 1.25 15.07
N PHE A 241 5.51 0.20 14.35
CA PHE A 241 4.10 -0.16 14.19
C PHE A 241 3.93 -1.68 14.06
N LEU A 242 2.72 -2.16 14.37
CA LEU A 242 2.45 -3.59 14.39
C LEU A 242 2.20 -4.16 12.98
N VAL A 243 1.08 -3.80 12.36
CA VAL A 243 0.69 -4.35 11.05
C VAL A 243 0.41 -3.25 10.04
N TYR A 244 -0.19 -2.15 10.44
CA TYR A 244 -0.60 -1.10 9.53
C TYR A 244 -0.21 0.28 10.03
N ALA A 245 0.33 1.06 9.12
CA ALA A 245 0.56 2.47 9.36
C ALA A 245 0.31 3.29 8.09
N VAL A 246 0.00 4.56 8.29
CA VAL A 246 -0.03 5.56 7.22
C VAL A 246 0.87 6.72 7.61
N VAL A 247 1.68 7.17 6.66
CA VAL A 247 2.41 8.43 6.79
C VAL A 247 1.78 9.44 5.82
N GLU A 248 1.37 10.56 6.35
CA GLU A 248 0.88 11.67 5.57
C GLU A 248 1.97 12.75 5.47
N LEU A 249 2.31 13.13 4.25
CA LEU A 249 3.01 14.37 3.97
C LEU A 249 1.96 15.42 3.62
N SER A 250 1.71 16.36 4.52
CA SER A 250 0.87 17.54 4.23
C SER A 250 1.66 18.49 3.34
N LEU A 251 1.06 18.94 2.26
CA LEU A 251 1.68 19.77 1.23
C LEU A 251 0.99 21.13 1.14
N GLN A 252 1.71 22.13 0.65
CA GLN A 252 1.15 23.42 0.26
C GLN A 252 1.81 23.87 -1.04
N PRO A 253 1.13 24.71 -1.85
CA PRO A 253 1.75 25.27 -3.04
C PRO A 253 3.08 25.96 -2.72
N GLY A 254 4.10 25.71 -3.51
CA GLY A 254 5.34 26.49 -3.47
C GLY A 254 5.05 27.92 -3.91
N SER A 255 5.73 28.92 -3.32
CA SER A 255 5.69 30.28 -3.85
C SER A 255 6.20 30.26 -5.30
N ARG A 256 5.51 30.95 -6.20
CA ARG A 256 5.95 31.12 -7.60
C ARG A 256 7.19 32.02 -7.75
N ASP A 257 7.73 32.49 -6.62
CA ASP A 257 8.87 33.39 -6.59
C ASP A 257 10.14 32.62 -6.20
N ALA A 258 10.80 32.08 -7.19
CA ALA A 258 12.25 31.93 -7.21
C ALA A 258 12.69 32.12 -8.66
N PRO A 259 13.66 33.00 -8.89
CA PRO A 259 14.11 33.42 -10.21
C PRO A 259 14.65 32.29 -11.06
#